data_66ddc0354bc78b66c313696f07f27153
#
_entry.id   66ddc0354bc78b66c313696f07f27153
#
_cell.length_a   1.000
_cell.length_b   1.000
_cell.length_c   1.000
_cell.angle_alpha   90.00
_cell.angle_beta   90.00
_cell.angle_gamma   90.00
#
_symmetry.space_group_name_H-M   'P 1'
#
loop_
_entity.id
_entity.type
_entity.pdbx_description
1 polymer ?
#
loop_
_entity_poly.entity_id
_entity_poly.type
_entity_poly.pdbx_seq_one_letter_code
_entity_poly.pdbx_strand_id
1 'polypeptide(L)'
;MSAAELQGRWWSWAASSTGGANPVSDPDGHLCAKGQQGGVWFLAGTFGGSAKRSCTVPAGVPLAFPLVNSVGEPADCTAFMALAQGSATLDGREVPAERFDATPVQITAVDGNPVLQGGGRFRTHACGLWVQVEPLAAGSHTVGIRGSSGSFAVSVDYQLQVSGG
;
A
#
# COMPACT_ATOMS: atom_id res chain seq x y z
N MET A 1 8.70 -10.83 2.72
CA MET A 1 9.50 -10.00 1.78
C MET A 1 10.40 -9.05 2.54
N SER A 2 11.58 -8.77 1.99
CA SER A 2 12.47 -7.74 2.54
C SER A 2 11.88 -6.34 2.36
N ALA A 3 12.41 -5.38 3.10
CA ALA A 3 11.96 -3.98 2.99
C ALA A 3 12.15 -3.44 1.56
N ALA A 4 13.26 -3.75 0.92
CA ALA A 4 13.53 -3.28 -0.44
C ALA A 4 12.58 -3.91 -1.46
N GLU A 5 12.37 -5.22 -1.37
CA GLU A 5 11.48 -5.94 -2.29
C GLU A 5 10.02 -5.51 -2.11
N LEU A 6 9.54 -5.47 -0.89
CA LEU A 6 8.15 -5.10 -0.61
C LEU A 6 7.85 -3.68 -1.08
N GLN A 7 8.68 -2.73 -0.71
CA GLN A 7 8.45 -1.33 -1.07
C GLN A 7 8.61 -1.08 -2.56
N GLY A 8 9.63 -1.67 -3.18
CA GLY A 8 9.86 -1.53 -4.62
C GLY A 8 8.70 -2.10 -5.44
N ARG A 9 8.19 -3.26 -5.04
CA ARG A 9 7.05 -3.90 -5.71
C ARG A 9 5.75 -3.12 -5.51
N TRP A 10 5.49 -2.65 -4.29
CA TRP A 10 4.27 -1.89 -4.03
C TRP A 10 4.25 -0.56 -4.81
N TRP A 11 5.36 0.19 -4.77
CA TRP A 11 5.43 1.46 -5.51
C TRP A 11 5.32 1.24 -7.02
N SER A 12 5.93 0.17 -7.55
CA SER A 12 5.79 -0.18 -8.96
C SER A 12 4.34 -0.56 -9.31
N TRP A 13 3.67 -1.29 -8.42
CA TRP A 13 2.25 -1.60 -8.58
C TRP A 13 1.39 -0.33 -8.56
N ALA A 14 1.58 0.52 -7.58
CA ALA A 14 0.83 1.76 -7.45
C ALA A 14 1.06 2.70 -8.65
N ALA A 15 2.26 2.68 -9.22
CA ALA A 15 2.61 3.51 -10.36
C ALA A 15 2.38 2.83 -11.72
N SER A 16 1.76 1.66 -11.75
CA SER A 16 1.50 0.90 -12.98
C SER A 16 0.20 1.29 -13.70
N SER A 17 -0.56 2.23 -13.16
CA SER A 17 -1.84 2.65 -13.70
C SER A 17 -1.94 4.18 -13.73
N THR A 18 -2.65 4.71 -14.72
CA THR A 18 -2.89 6.15 -14.84
C THR A 18 -3.91 6.64 -13.82
N GLY A 19 -4.04 7.96 -13.65
CA GLY A 19 -4.86 8.57 -12.60
C GLY A 19 -6.33 8.12 -12.57
N GLY A 20 -6.94 7.93 -13.75
CA GLY A 20 -8.35 7.53 -13.84
C GLY A 20 -8.60 6.05 -13.55
N ALA A 21 -7.55 5.25 -13.39
CA ALA A 21 -7.64 3.80 -13.21
C ALA A 21 -6.68 3.29 -12.13
N ASN A 22 -6.32 4.15 -11.18
CA ASN A 22 -5.29 3.84 -10.18
C ASN A 22 -5.90 3.41 -8.84
N PRO A 23 -5.43 2.28 -8.26
CA PRO A 23 -5.95 1.80 -6.98
C PRO A 23 -5.80 2.77 -5.80
N VAL A 24 -4.83 3.68 -5.84
CA VAL A 24 -4.64 4.68 -4.78
C VAL A 24 -5.72 5.77 -4.83
N SER A 25 -6.22 6.08 -6.02
CA SER A 25 -7.32 7.04 -6.21
C SER A 25 -8.70 6.40 -6.27
N ASP A 26 -8.77 5.09 -6.09
CA ASP A 26 -10.00 4.31 -6.16
C ASP A 26 -10.95 4.67 -5.00
N PRO A 27 -12.17 5.13 -5.28
CA PRO A 27 -13.09 5.54 -4.22
C PRO A 27 -13.82 4.39 -3.54
N ASP A 28 -13.96 3.23 -4.17
CA ASP A 28 -14.84 2.16 -3.70
C ASP A 28 -14.28 0.73 -3.78
N GLY A 29 -13.07 0.56 -4.32
CA GLY A 29 -12.43 -0.74 -4.42
C GLY A 29 -12.55 -1.44 -5.77
N HIS A 30 -13.29 -0.88 -6.72
CA HIS A 30 -13.48 -1.54 -8.02
C HIS A 30 -12.18 -1.73 -8.83
N LEU A 31 -11.11 -1.01 -8.48
CA LEU A 31 -9.81 -1.10 -9.11
C LEU A 31 -8.80 -1.95 -8.32
N CYS A 32 -9.20 -2.56 -7.21
CA CYS A 32 -8.25 -3.22 -6.31
C CYS A 32 -7.48 -4.39 -6.95
N ALA A 33 -8.08 -5.06 -7.94
CA ALA A 33 -7.42 -6.19 -8.60
C ALA A 33 -6.46 -5.75 -9.71
N LYS A 34 -6.45 -4.47 -10.06
CA LYS A 34 -5.68 -3.99 -11.20
C LYS A 34 -4.18 -4.08 -10.93
N GLY A 35 -3.45 -4.66 -11.87
CA GLY A 35 -1.99 -4.73 -11.80
C GLY A 35 -1.40 -5.68 -10.77
N GLN A 36 -2.22 -6.46 -10.08
CA GLN A 36 -1.71 -7.47 -9.14
C GLN A 36 -0.90 -8.53 -9.89
N GLN A 37 0.30 -8.83 -9.42
CA GLN A 37 1.25 -9.70 -10.12
C GLN A 37 1.30 -11.13 -9.57
N GLY A 38 0.51 -11.43 -8.54
CA GLY A 38 0.56 -12.72 -7.87
C GLY A 38 1.68 -12.82 -6.81
N GLY A 39 1.62 -13.80 -5.95
CA GLY A 39 2.57 -13.99 -4.88
C GLY A 39 2.32 -13.12 -3.65
N VAL A 40 1.75 -11.97 -3.82
CA VAL A 40 1.29 -11.06 -2.77
C VAL A 40 0.17 -10.21 -3.34
N TRP A 41 -0.81 -9.88 -2.52
CA TRP A 41 -1.89 -8.98 -2.89
C TRP A 41 -1.70 -7.67 -2.15
N PHE A 42 -1.56 -6.58 -2.91
CA PHE A 42 -1.35 -5.25 -2.34
C PHE A 42 -2.67 -4.53 -2.09
N LEU A 43 -2.74 -3.82 -0.98
CA LEU A 43 -3.80 -2.85 -0.75
C LEU A 43 -3.20 -1.44 -0.78
N ALA A 44 -4.01 -0.47 -1.15
CA ALA A 44 -3.59 0.91 -1.28
C ALA A 44 -4.15 1.78 -0.15
N GLY A 45 -3.39 2.82 0.23
CA GLY A 45 -3.89 3.93 1.01
C GLY A 45 -4.58 4.96 0.11
N THR A 46 -4.42 6.23 0.43
CA THR A 46 -4.96 7.35 -0.35
C THR A 46 -3.88 8.41 -0.54
N PHE A 47 -4.19 9.42 -1.36
CA PHE A 47 -3.34 10.62 -1.49
C PHE A 47 -3.56 11.63 -0.35
N GLY A 48 -4.11 11.19 0.77
CA GLY A 48 -4.57 11.99 1.89
C GLY A 48 -6.10 11.98 1.94
N GLY A 49 -6.64 11.70 3.13
CA GLY A 49 -8.08 11.60 3.32
C GLY A 49 -8.55 10.18 3.55
N SER A 50 -9.84 9.93 3.36
CA SER A 50 -10.47 8.67 3.70
C SER A 50 -11.13 7.99 2.52
N ALA A 51 -11.22 6.66 2.57
CA ALA A 51 -11.94 5.86 1.60
C ALA A 51 -12.52 4.61 2.28
N LYS A 52 -13.64 4.13 1.74
CA LYS A 52 -14.22 2.84 2.10
C LYS A 52 -14.28 2.01 0.82
N ARG A 53 -13.64 0.85 0.84
CA ARG A 53 -13.47 0.03 -0.35
C ARG A 53 -13.92 -1.40 -0.11
N SER A 54 -14.45 -2.03 -1.15
CA SER A 54 -14.76 -3.46 -1.17
C SER A 54 -13.89 -4.13 -2.23
N CYS A 55 -13.33 -5.28 -1.90
CA CYS A 55 -12.38 -5.96 -2.77
C CYS A 55 -12.51 -7.47 -2.62
N THR A 56 -12.47 -8.19 -3.74
CA THR A 56 -12.39 -9.65 -3.74
C THR A 56 -10.94 -10.05 -3.88
N VAL A 57 -10.46 -10.87 -2.95
CA VAL A 57 -9.06 -11.29 -2.87
C VAL A 57 -8.99 -12.79 -3.08
N PRO A 58 -8.04 -13.31 -3.87
CA PRO A 58 -7.90 -14.75 -4.05
C PRO A 58 -7.42 -15.42 -2.76
N ALA A 59 -7.86 -16.67 -2.57
CA ALA A 59 -7.39 -17.48 -1.45
C ALA A 59 -5.91 -17.85 -1.62
N GLY A 60 -5.22 -18.08 -0.51
CA GLY A 60 -3.84 -18.56 -0.51
C GLY A 60 -2.78 -17.50 -0.81
N VAL A 61 -3.15 -16.25 -0.90
CA VAL A 61 -2.22 -15.16 -1.22
C VAL A 61 -2.07 -14.23 0.00
N PRO A 62 -0.84 -13.97 0.46
CA PRO A 62 -0.64 -13.02 1.55
C PRO A 62 -0.97 -11.60 1.13
N LEU A 63 -1.33 -10.77 2.09
CA LEU A 63 -1.61 -9.35 1.88
C LEU A 63 -0.45 -8.49 2.36
N ALA A 64 -0.22 -7.37 1.70
CA ALA A 64 0.73 -6.38 2.18
C ALA A 64 0.23 -4.97 1.85
N PHE A 65 0.40 -4.06 2.77
CA PHE A 65 -0.05 -2.68 2.59
C PHE A 65 0.69 -1.73 3.52
N PRO A 66 0.84 -0.47 3.11
CA PRO A 66 1.40 0.55 3.99
C PRO A 66 0.31 1.19 4.85
N LEU A 67 0.68 1.64 6.04
CA LEU A 67 -0.14 2.55 6.84
C LEU A 67 0.07 3.98 6.37
N VAL A 68 1.32 4.32 6.12
CA VAL A 68 1.78 5.58 5.55
C VAL A 68 3.16 5.31 4.95
N ASN A 69 3.43 5.87 3.77
CA ASN A 69 4.70 5.61 3.09
C ASN A 69 5.10 6.78 2.19
N SER A 70 6.38 6.84 1.85
CA SER A 70 6.92 7.88 0.99
C SER A 70 8.16 7.38 0.24
N VAL A 71 8.52 8.11 -0.80
CA VAL A 71 9.76 7.91 -1.56
C VAL A 71 10.46 9.25 -1.76
N GLY A 72 11.79 9.21 -1.90
CA GLY A 72 12.58 10.40 -2.16
C GLY A 72 14.05 10.16 -1.84
N GLU A 73 14.74 11.21 -1.50
CA GLU A 73 16.10 11.15 -1.02
C GLU A 73 16.14 10.63 0.42
N PRO A 74 17.29 10.12 0.91
CA PRO A 74 17.37 9.65 2.31
C PRO A 74 16.91 10.69 3.33
N ALA A 75 17.21 11.96 3.11
CA ALA A 75 16.79 13.04 4.02
C ALA A 75 15.26 13.22 4.03
N ASP A 76 14.60 13.03 2.89
CA ASP A 76 13.13 13.10 2.81
C ASP A 76 12.50 11.99 3.65
N CYS A 77 13.05 10.79 3.56
CA CYS A 77 12.59 9.66 4.37
C CYS A 77 12.85 9.88 5.86
N THR A 78 13.99 10.44 6.23
CA THR A 78 14.29 10.74 7.63
C THR A 78 13.26 11.71 8.21
N ALA A 79 12.93 12.78 7.48
CA ALA A 79 11.92 13.75 7.90
C ALA A 79 10.53 13.13 7.98
N PHE A 80 10.15 12.34 6.96
CA PHE A 80 8.86 11.67 6.93
C PHE A 80 8.69 10.69 8.09
N MET A 81 9.69 9.83 8.32
CA MET A 81 9.61 8.80 9.35
C MET A 81 9.70 9.36 10.77
N ALA A 82 10.29 10.54 10.95
CA ALA A 82 10.30 11.19 12.27
C ALA A 82 8.89 11.50 12.77
N LEU A 83 7.93 11.71 11.86
CA LEU A 83 6.54 12.04 12.18
C LEU A 83 5.56 10.90 11.86
N ALA A 84 6.05 9.79 11.34
CA ALA A 84 5.20 8.68 10.91
C ALA A 84 4.60 7.95 12.11
N GLN A 85 3.29 7.74 12.06
CA GLN A 85 2.58 6.94 13.05
C GLN A 85 1.33 6.33 12.40
N GLY A 86 0.85 5.26 12.97
CA GLY A 86 -0.34 4.59 12.46
C GLY A 86 -0.61 3.26 13.10
N SER A 87 -1.74 2.70 12.73
CA SER A 87 -2.16 1.38 13.18
C SER A 87 -3.01 0.71 12.12
N ALA A 88 -3.08 -0.60 12.17
CA ALA A 88 -3.96 -1.38 11.31
C ALA A 88 -4.76 -2.37 12.14
N THR A 89 -5.96 -2.66 11.67
CA THR A 89 -6.81 -3.70 12.25
C THR A 89 -7.18 -4.71 11.18
N LEU A 90 -7.28 -5.97 11.58
CA LEU A 90 -7.78 -7.06 10.77
C LEU A 90 -8.89 -7.74 11.56
N ASP A 91 -10.11 -7.72 11.02
CA ASP A 91 -11.30 -8.25 11.68
C ASP A 91 -11.47 -7.68 13.10
N GLY A 92 -11.20 -6.37 13.24
CA GLY A 92 -11.35 -5.65 14.49
C GLY A 92 -10.19 -5.79 15.47
N ARG A 93 -9.16 -6.56 15.13
CA ARG A 93 -7.98 -6.75 15.99
C ARG A 93 -6.78 -6.03 15.42
N GLU A 94 -6.03 -5.35 16.28
CA GLU A 94 -4.82 -4.66 15.85
C GLU A 94 -3.76 -5.68 15.39
N VAL A 95 -3.12 -5.38 14.26
CA VAL A 95 -2.02 -6.17 13.73
C VAL A 95 -0.73 -5.35 13.79
N PRO A 96 0.44 -6.03 14.02
CA PRO A 96 1.70 -5.30 14.14
C PRO A 96 2.13 -4.70 12.81
N ALA A 97 2.77 -3.53 12.88
CA ALA A 97 3.37 -2.87 11.74
C ALA A 97 4.89 -2.91 11.86
N GLU A 98 5.55 -2.99 10.71
CA GLU A 98 6.99 -2.90 10.59
C GLU A 98 7.37 -1.49 10.15
N ARG A 99 8.44 -0.97 10.73
CA ARG A 99 9.00 0.33 10.37
C ARG A 99 10.15 0.14 9.39
N PHE A 100 10.04 0.74 8.20
CA PHE A 100 11.13 0.75 7.22
C PHE A 100 11.63 2.17 7.05
N ASP A 101 12.82 2.43 7.55
CA ASP A 101 13.53 3.68 7.30
C ASP A 101 14.04 3.70 5.85
N ALA A 102 14.71 4.78 5.44
CA ALA A 102 15.16 4.96 4.06
C ALA A 102 15.83 3.70 3.51
N THR A 103 15.22 3.11 2.50
CA THR A 103 15.65 1.84 1.89
C THR A 103 15.81 2.04 0.38
N PRO A 104 16.98 1.72 -0.20
CA PRO A 104 17.17 1.79 -1.65
C PRO A 104 16.21 0.82 -2.34
N VAL A 105 15.47 1.33 -3.32
CA VAL A 105 14.51 0.53 -4.10
C VAL A 105 14.61 0.88 -5.57
N GLN A 106 14.15 -0.05 -6.41
CA GLN A 106 13.97 0.17 -7.84
C GLN A 106 12.47 0.16 -8.14
N ILE A 107 12.03 1.17 -8.89
CA ILE A 107 10.62 1.35 -9.23
C ILE A 107 10.48 1.41 -10.74
N THR A 108 9.43 0.76 -11.27
CA THR A 108 9.00 0.87 -12.65
C THR A 108 7.63 1.56 -12.66
N ALA A 109 7.51 2.64 -13.41
CA ALA A 109 6.30 3.46 -13.43
C ALA A 109 5.87 3.73 -14.87
N VAL A 110 4.55 3.85 -15.10
CA VAL A 110 4.01 4.27 -16.40
C VAL A 110 3.89 5.78 -16.44
N ASP A 111 3.91 6.33 -17.64
CA ASP A 111 3.61 7.76 -17.84
C ASP A 111 2.16 8.01 -17.44
N GLY A 112 1.90 9.17 -16.82
CA GLY A 112 0.56 9.52 -16.38
C GLY A 112 0.11 8.86 -15.08
N ASN A 113 1.00 8.13 -14.39
CA ASN A 113 0.67 7.63 -13.06
C ASN A 113 0.53 8.80 -12.07
N PRO A 114 -0.41 8.71 -11.10
CA PRO A 114 -0.63 9.82 -10.17
C PRO A 114 0.23 9.78 -8.92
N VAL A 115 1.04 8.73 -8.72
CA VAL A 115 1.78 8.54 -7.46
C VAL A 115 3.22 9.04 -7.52
N LEU A 116 3.79 9.16 -8.73
CA LEU A 116 5.17 9.61 -8.94
C LEU A 116 5.20 10.63 -10.07
N GLN A 117 6.27 11.39 -10.14
CA GLN A 117 6.48 12.36 -11.21
C GLN A 117 7.09 11.69 -12.43
N GLY A 118 6.24 11.25 -13.36
CA GLY A 118 6.68 10.66 -14.61
C GLY A 118 6.87 9.14 -14.53
N GLY A 119 7.08 8.55 -15.70
CA GLY A 119 7.28 7.13 -15.86
C GLY A 119 8.73 6.75 -16.11
N GLY A 120 8.96 5.46 -16.25
CA GLY A 120 10.28 4.90 -16.51
C GLY A 120 10.74 3.98 -15.38
N ARG A 121 12.01 3.62 -15.44
CA ARG A 121 12.66 2.80 -14.40
C ARG A 121 13.67 3.68 -13.69
N PHE A 122 13.61 3.71 -12.37
CA PHE A 122 14.53 4.54 -11.61
C PHE A 122 14.76 3.97 -10.21
N ARG A 123 15.83 4.47 -9.59
CA ARG A 123 16.19 4.12 -8.22
C ARG A 123 15.91 5.31 -7.32
N THR A 124 15.39 5.03 -6.14
CA THR A 124 15.11 6.03 -5.12
C THR A 124 15.20 5.38 -3.74
N HIS A 125 14.79 6.09 -2.71
CA HIS A 125 14.68 5.53 -1.37
C HIS A 125 13.22 5.53 -0.96
N ALA A 126 12.77 4.43 -0.38
CA ALA A 126 11.40 4.28 0.12
C ALA A 126 11.42 4.08 1.61
N CYS A 127 10.36 4.51 2.27
CA CYS A 127 10.19 4.39 3.72
C CYS A 127 8.71 4.32 4.07
N GLY A 128 8.39 3.84 5.26
CA GLY A 128 7.01 3.78 5.70
C GLY A 128 6.78 2.82 6.86
N LEU A 129 5.53 2.77 7.27
CA LEU A 129 5.02 1.78 8.21
C LEU A 129 4.22 0.77 7.39
N TRP A 130 4.53 -0.52 7.57
CA TRP A 130 4.04 -1.58 6.69
C TRP A 130 3.47 -2.75 7.47
N VAL A 131 2.47 -3.41 6.87
CA VAL A 131 1.86 -4.62 7.40
C VAL A 131 1.95 -5.71 6.35
N GLN A 132 2.38 -6.90 6.77
CA GLN A 132 2.38 -8.12 5.96
C GLN A 132 1.53 -9.15 6.71
N VAL A 133 0.53 -9.69 6.03
CA VAL A 133 -0.46 -10.59 6.62
C VAL A 133 -0.44 -11.92 5.88
N GLU A 134 -0.41 -13.02 6.64
CA GLU A 134 -0.55 -14.36 6.07
C GLU A 134 -1.87 -14.48 5.31
N PRO A 135 -1.97 -15.43 4.34
CA PRO A 135 -3.22 -15.62 3.59
C PRO A 135 -4.42 -15.76 4.51
N LEU A 136 -5.48 -15.01 4.21
CA LEU A 136 -6.70 -15.02 4.99
C LEU A 136 -7.55 -16.25 4.64
N ALA A 137 -8.31 -16.73 5.60
CA ALA A 137 -9.28 -17.80 5.38
C ALA A 137 -10.39 -17.32 4.43
N ALA A 138 -11.01 -18.25 3.70
CA ALA A 138 -12.15 -17.92 2.84
C ALA A 138 -13.27 -17.26 3.66
N GLY A 139 -13.96 -16.30 3.05
CA GLY A 139 -15.05 -15.56 3.69
C GLY A 139 -14.79 -14.08 3.75
N SER A 140 -15.58 -13.39 4.56
CA SER A 140 -15.53 -11.93 4.71
C SER A 140 -14.52 -11.52 5.78
N HIS A 141 -13.75 -10.47 5.48
CA HIS A 141 -12.79 -9.88 6.42
C HIS A 141 -12.84 -8.36 6.30
N THR A 142 -12.40 -7.68 7.34
CA THR A 142 -12.25 -6.22 7.33
C THR A 142 -10.81 -5.83 7.63
N VAL A 143 -10.31 -4.82 6.92
CA VAL A 143 -9.00 -4.23 7.17
C VAL A 143 -9.19 -2.75 7.39
N GLY A 144 -8.71 -2.24 8.53
CA GLY A 144 -8.68 -0.81 8.81
C GLY A 144 -7.25 -0.32 8.74
N ILE A 145 -7.02 0.76 7.99
CA ILE A 145 -5.70 1.38 7.81
C ILE A 145 -5.77 2.82 8.30
N ARG A 146 -4.90 3.16 9.24
CA ARG A 146 -4.75 4.52 9.77
C ARG A 146 -3.28 4.87 9.79
N GLY A 147 -2.91 5.97 9.15
CA GLY A 147 -1.53 6.39 9.13
C GLY A 147 -1.43 7.89 8.95
N SER A 148 -0.35 8.46 9.44
CA SER A 148 -0.08 9.89 9.28
C SER A 148 1.42 10.17 9.34
N SER A 149 1.81 11.27 8.73
CA SER A 149 3.12 11.90 8.90
C SER A 149 2.93 13.40 8.70
N GLY A 150 3.07 14.15 9.77
CA GLY A 150 2.75 15.58 9.75
C GLY A 150 1.28 15.81 9.42
N SER A 151 1.00 16.65 8.42
CA SER A 151 -0.35 16.96 7.97
C SER A 151 -0.93 15.93 6.98
N PHE A 152 -0.10 15.03 6.47
CA PHE A 152 -0.57 13.95 5.58
C PHE A 152 -1.21 12.85 6.42
N ALA A 153 -2.44 12.47 6.09
CA ALA A 153 -3.16 11.44 6.84
C ALA A 153 -3.94 10.52 5.90
N VAL A 154 -3.93 9.23 6.22
CA VAL A 154 -4.61 8.17 5.49
C VAL A 154 -5.58 7.47 6.41
N SER A 155 -6.82 7.27 5.96
CA SER A 155 -7.85 6.51 6.67
C SER A 155 -8.60 5.68 5.65
N VAL A 156 -8.38 4.36 5.63
CA VAL A 156 -9.02 3.47 4.66
C VAL A 156 -9.59 2.27 5.37
N ASP A 157 -10.82 1.92 5.02
CA ASP A 157 -11.44 0.68 5.45
C ASP A 157 -11.71 -0.18 4.22
N TYR A 158 -11.21 -1.41 4.23
CA TYR A 158 -11.48 -2.41 3.21
C TYR A 158 -12.43 -3.47 3.75
N GLN A 159 -13.47 -3.74 3.00
CA GLN A 159 -14.28 -4.95 3.16
C GLN A 159 -13.75 -5.96 2.15
N LEU A 160 -13.14 -7.04 2.62
CA LEU A 160 -12.55 -8.05 1.76
C LEU A 160 -13.45 -9.29 1.71
N GLN A 161 -13.59 -9.84 0.50
CA GLN A 161 -14.18 -11.15 0.30
C GLN A 161 -13.10 -12.07 -0.25
N VAL A 162 -12.69 -13.06 0.55
CA VAL A 162 -11.70 -14.04 0.14
C VAL A 162 -12.42 -15.21 -0.49
N SER A 163 -12.10 -15.51 -1.76
CA SER A 163 -12.74 -16.59 -2.50
C SER A 163 -12.40 -17.95 -1.90
N GLY A 164 -13.38 -18.84 -1.88
CA GLY A 164 -13.19 -20.22 -1.44
C GLY A 164 -12.22 -20.96 -2.35
N GLY A 165 -11.25 -21.60 -1.75
CA GLY A 165 -10.09 -22.25 -2.34
C GLY A 165 -10.25 -23.06 -3.59
#